data_57fff3b7f69d1437b6f14f41f962dc0b
#
_entry.id   57fff3b7f69d1437b6f14f41f962dc0b
#
_cell.length_a   1.000
_cell.length_b   1.000
_cell.length_c   1.000
_cell.angle_alpha   90.00
_cell.angle_beta   90.00
_cell.angle_gamma   90.00
#
_symmetry.space_group_name_H-M   'P 1'
#
loop_
_entity.id
_entity.type
_entity.pdbx_description
1 polymer ?
#
loop_
_entity_poly.entity_id
_entity_poly.type
_entity_poly.pdbx_seq_one_letter_code
_entity_poly.pdbx_strand_id
1 'polypeptide(L)'
;MVSSTDSNTNRKAAPIAIVLIFVFVLPLISSSVMGVSSAGQPRSCLNSWSVGDEDNITTSDGTFAVTVEKISSNSAIFVEEGQIVSSTILNDIVSNWESIIFPTTTNFFGTPPDIDGNCQIEIAIIPIDGPGGDEGYFETGVSTLREALFIDIDDISERNRILSSEFSELIHHDYDPFEYLWVKEGSAGLSEFMSYGESQHLEERANSWTQNSTTSLRWWDGRTSD
;
A
#
# COMPACT_ATOMS: atom_id res chain seq x y z
N MET A 1 -40.66 -50.38 -28.01
CA MET A 1 -40.78 -49.03 -27.39
C MET A 1 -40.11 -49.08 -26.06
N VAL A 2 -38.90 -48.57 -25.99
CA VAL A 2 -38.13 -48.48 -24.76
C VAL A 2 -37.93 -46.99 -24.50
N SER A 3 -38.49 -46.51 -23.39
CA SER A 3 -38.38 -45.14 -22.93
C SER A 3 -37.09 -45.00 -22.12
N SER A 4 -36.18 -44.18 -22.61
CA SER A 4 -34.96 -43.79 -21.89
C SER A 4 -35.26 -42.52 -21.10
N THR A 5 -35.16 -42.60 -19.78
CA THR A 5 -35.23 -41.46 -18.86
C THR A 5 -33.78 -41.01 -18.54
N ASP A 6 -33.35 -39.90 -19.17
CA ASP A 6 -32.13 -39.23 -18.83
C ASP A 6 -32.30 -38.46 -17.50
N SER A 7 -31.63 -38.91 -16.47
CA SER A 7 -31.49 -38.17 -15.20
C SER A 7 -30.30 -37.22 -15.27
N ASN A 8 -30.58 -35.96 -15.54
CA ASN A 8 -29.61 -34.86 -15.49
C ASN A 8 -29.30 -34.49 -14.05
N THR A 9 -28.22 -35.02 -13.48
CA THR A 9 -27.73 -34.65 -12.16
C THR A 9 -26.85 -33.38 -12.29
N ASN A 10 -27.47 -32.24 -12.06
CA ASN A 10 -26.78 -30.96 -11.86
C ASN A 10 -25.88 -31.03 -10.60
N ARG A 11 -24.64 -31.39 -10.75
CA ARG A 11 -23.63 -31.22 -9.72
C ARG A 11 -23.19 -29.75 -9.71
N LYS A 12 -23.72 -28.97 -8.78
CA LYS A 12 -23.16 -27.68 -8.44
C LYS A 12 -21.77 -27.92 -7.85
N ALA A 13 -20.75 -27.49 -8.57
CA ALA A 13 -19.39 -27.44 -8.06
C ALA A 13 -19.36 -26.43 -6.92
N ALA A 14 -18.95 -26.86 -5.74
CA ALA A 14 -18.67 -25.96 -4.62
C ALA A 14 -17.36 -25.21 -4.91
N PRO A 15 -17.25 -23.93 -4.59
CA PRO A 15 -15.99 -23.22 -4.75
C PRO A 15 -14.96 -23.84 -3.81
N ILE A 16 -13.87 -24.32 -4.37
CA ILE A 16 -12.70 -24.76 -3.62
C ILE A 16 -11.99 -23.47 -3.20
N ALA A 17 -12.16 -23.09 -1.94
CA ALA A 17 -11.33 -22.06 -1.34
C ALA A 17 -9.92 -22.62 -1.23
N ILE A 18 -9.02 -22.23 -2.12
CA ILE A 18 -7.59 -22.53 -2.03
C ILE A 18 -7.01 -21.56 -1.03
N VAL A 19 -6.91 -22.02 0.23
CA VAL A 19 -6.11 -21.33 1.25
C VAL A 19 -4.65 -21.65 0.96
N LEU A 20 -3.93 -20.74 0.34
CA LEU A 20 -2.48 -20.80 0.23
C LEU A 20 -1.87 -20.50 1.61
N ILE A 21 -1.67 -21.56 2.40
CA ILE A 21 -0.91 -21.47 3.65
C ILE A 21 0.57 -21.44 3.26
N PHE A 22 1.17 -20.25 3.29
CA PHE A 22 2.61 -20.12 3.33
C PHE A 22 3.10 -20.57 4.71
N VAL A 23 3.52 -21.83 4.80
CA VAL A 23 4.22 -22.34 5.97
C VAL A 23 5.65 -21.82 5.91
N PHE A 24 5.92 -20.69 6.56
CA PHE A 24 7.27 -20.30 6.89
C PHE A 24 7.79 -21.25 7.96
N VAL A 25 8.65 -22.19 7.57
CA VAL A 25 9.46 -22.97 8.52
C VAL A 25 10.55 -22.03 9.03
N LEU A 26 10.26 -21.35 10.14
CA LEU A 26 11.28 -20.63 10.89
C LEU A 26 12.17 -21.67 11.60
N PRO A 27 13.49 -21.69 11.37
CA PRO A 27 14.39 -22.44 12.23
C PRO A 27 14.36 -21.82 13.62
N LEU A 28 13.95 -22.61 14.62
CA LEU A 28 14.10 -22.27 16.03
C LEU A 28 15.60 -22.20 16.36
N ILE A 29 16.21 -21.05 16.13
CA ILE A 29 17.50 -20.73 16.73
C ILE A 29 17.19 -20.07 18.08
N SER A 30 17.22 -20.85 19.13
CA SER A 30 17.19 -20.34 20.49
C SER A 30 18.53 -19.66 20.79
N SER A 31 18.64 -18.41 20.42
CA SER A 31 19.69 -17.52 20.92
C SER A 31 19.12 -16.77 22.12
N SER A 32 19.63 -17.13 23.31
CA SER A 32 19.40 -16.33 24.51
C SER A 32 20.11 -14.99 24.32
N VAL A 33 19.43 -14.08 23.68
CA VAL A 33 19.83 -12.66 23.69
C VAL A 33 19.34 -12.09 24.99
N MET A 34 20.27 -11.80 25.91
CA MET A 34 19.99 -10.89 27.00
C MET A 34 19.55 -9.56 26.37
N GLY A 35 18.25 -9.31 26.39
CA GLY A 35 17.67 -8.06 25.96
C GLY A 35 18.11 -6.94 26.90
N VAL A 36 19.13 -6.20 26.50
CA VAL A 36 19.25 -4.83 26.98
C VAL A 36 18.10 -4.10 26.31
N SER A 37 16.99 -3.95 27.03
CA SER A 37 15.94 -3.02 26.69
C SER A 37 16.54 -1.63 26.83
N SER A 38 17.17 -1.14 25.78
CA SER A 38 17.36 0.28 25.59
C SER A 38 15.95 0.84 25.44
N ALA A 39 15.41 1.40 26.51
CA ALA A 39 14.27 2.30 26.39
C ALA A 39 14.74 3.38 25.41
N GLY A 40 14.29 3.28 24.15
CA GLY A 40 14.65 4.21 23.12
C GLY A 40 14.36 5.62 23.63
N GLN A 41 15.32 6.50 23.54
CA GLN A 41 15.05 7.92 23.73
C GLN A 41 13.90 8.28 22.78
N PRO A 42 12.90 9.04 23.23
CA PRO A 42 11.86 9.50 22.34
C PRO A 42 12.53 10.19 21.15
N ARG A 43 12.25 9.74 19.93
CA ARG A 43 12.72 10.42 18.72
C ARG A 43 12.22 11.85 18.81
N SER A 44 13.13 12.81 18.77
CA SER A 44 12.73 14.20 18.63
C SER A 44 12.48 14.44 17.16
N CYS A 45 11.22 14.51 16.77
CA CYS A 45 10.83 14.88 15.42
C CYS A 45 11.24 16.34 15.17
N LEU A 46 12.12 16.55 14.22
CA LEU A 46 12.60 17.87 13.82
C LEU A 46 11.82 18.27 12.56
N ASN A 47 11.49 19.56 12.45
CA ASN A 47 10.84 20.11 11.24
C ASN A 47 9.48 19.46 10.88
N SER A 48 8.70 19.05 11.88
CA SER A 48 7.34 18.57 11.63
C SER A 48 6.49 19.64 10.95
N TRP A 49 5.67 19.22 10.01
CA TRP A 49 4.74 20.08 9.28
C TRP A 49 3.66 20.68 10.17
N SER A 50 3.14 21.81 9.76
CA SER A 50 1.98 22.48 10.36
C SER A 50 0.91 22.72 9.30
N VAL A 51 -0.36 22.67 9.71
CA VAL A 51 -1.48 22.99 8.79
C VAL A 51 -1.31 24.42 8.25
N GLY A 52 -1.38 24.56 6.94
CA GLY A 52 -1.17 25.78 6.19
C GLY A 52 0.27 26.01 5.70
N ASP A 53 1.20 25.11 6.02
CA ASP A 53 2.54 25.16 5.41
C ASP A 53 2.41 24.85 3.91
N GLU A 54 3.17 25.55 3.09
CA GLU A 54 3.21 25.42 1.64
C GLU A 54 4.54 24.78 1.21
N ASP A 55 4.49 23.94 0.16
CA ASP A 55 5.67 23.32 -0.42
C ASP A 55 5.50 23.07 -1.94
N ASN A 56 6.59 22.69 -2.59
CA ASN A 56 6.60 22.24 -3.97
C ASN A 56 7.16 20.82 -4.03
N ILE A 57 6.30 19.86 -4.36
CA ILE A 57 6.70 18.47 -4.54
C ILE A 57 6.95 18.21 -6.02
N THR A 58 8.15 17.72 -6.34
CA THR A 58 8.52 17.36 -7.72
C THR A 58 8.55 15.86 -7.86
N THR A 59 7.80 15.33 -8.81
CA THR A 59 7.69 13.92 -9.17
C THR A 59 8.08 13.73 -10.64
N SER A 60 8.03 12.50 -11.13
CA SER A 60 8.16 12.21 -12.57
C SER A 60 7.08 12.91 -13.41
N ASP A 61 5.90 13.14 -12.85
CA ASP A 61 4.74 13.74 -13.54
C ASP A 61 4.79 15.27 -13.56
N GLY A 62 5.60 15.88 -12.69
CA GLY A 62 5.72 17.33 -12.64
C GLY A 62 6.08 17.90 -11.28
N THR A 63 5.89 19.21 -11.16
CA THR A 63 6.05 19.92 -9.89
C THR A 63 4.70 20.48 -9.47
N PHE A 64 4.26 20.12 -8.28
CA PHE A 64 2.97 20.46 -7.71
C PHE A 64 3.18 21.39 -6.52
N ALA A 65 2.55 22.56 -6.57
CA ALA A 65 2.46 23.43 -5.41
C ALA A 65 1.37 22.87 -4.49
N VAL A 66 1.72 22.59 -3.25
CA VAL A 66 0.85 21.91 -2.30
C VAL A 66 0.78 22.65 -0.97
N THR A 67 -0.33 22.50 -0.28
CA THR A 67 -0.54 23.03 1.07
C THR A 67 -0.88 21.89 2.03
N VAL A 68 -0.32 21.94 3.24
CA VAL A 68 -0.67 21.00 4.32
C VAL A 68 -2.08 21.30 4.83
N GLU A 69 -3.01 20.44 4.54
CA GLU A 69 -4.42 20.59 4.93
C GLU A 69 -4.75 19.87 6.24
N LYS A 70 -3.97 18.82 6.57
CA LYS A 70 -4.21 18.03 7.79
C LYS A 70 -2.93 17.39 8.28
N ILE A 71 -2.79 17.27 9.59
CA ILE A 71 -1.69 16.52 10.24
C ILE A 71 -2.25 15.53 11.25
N SER A 72 -1.47 14.48 11.50
CA SER A 72 -1.72 13.49 12.54
C SER A 72 -0.41 13.13 13.26
N SER A 73 -0.43 12.09 14.08
CA SER A 73 0.79 11.64 14.78
C SER A 73 1.85 11.10 13.83
N ASN A 74 1.42 10.45 12.75
CA ASN A 74 2.30 9.74 11.82
C ASN A 74 2.16 10.20 10.37
N SER A 75 1.38 11.25 10.08
CA SER A 75 1.25 11.76 8.72
C SER A 75 1.02 13.26 8.63
N ALA A 76 1.41 13.83 7.49
CA ALA A 76 1.01 15.15 7.01
C ALA A 76 0.33 15.00 5.66
N ILE A 77 -0.90 15.54 5.50
CA ILE A 77 -1.68 15.43 4.27
C ILE A 77 -1.58 16.74 3.52
N PHE A 78 -1.06 16.65 2.32
CA PHE A 78 -0.92 17.74 1.37
C PHE A 78 -2.00 17.67 0.30
N VAL A 79 -2.48 18.82 -0.12
CA VAL A 79 -3.41 18.95 -1.25
C VAL A 79 -2.82 19.96 -2.23
N GLU A 80 -2.85 19.63 -3.52
CA GLU A 80 -2.39 20.55 -4.56
C GLU A 80 -3.23 21.85 -4.57
N GLU A 81 -2.57 22.96 -4.82
CA GLU A 81 -3.22 24.25 -4.94
C GLU A 81 -4.28 24.24 -6.06
N GLY A 82 -5.48 24.74 -5.71
CA GLY A 82 -6.61 24.76 -6.63
C GLY A 82 -7.52 23.52 -6.55
N GLN A 83 -7.07 22.46 -5.91
CA GLN A 83 -7.92 21.29 -5.60
C GLN A 83 -8.70 21.49 -4.31
N ILE A 84 -9.86 20.84 -4.22
CA ILE A 84 -10.72 20.93 -3.04
C ILE A 84 -11.02 19.53 -2.54
N VAL A 85 -10.44 19.18 -1.39
CA VAL A 85 -10.74 17.94 -0.68
C VAL A 85 -11.59 18.27 0.55
N SER A 86 -12.73 17.62 0.70
CA SER A 86 -13.61 17.89 1.84
C SER A 86 -12.97 17.50 3.17
N SER A 87 -13.27 18.26 4.23
CA SER A 87 -12.79 17.94 5.57
C SER A 87 -13.23 16.54 6.05
N THR A 88 -14.33 16.02 5.53
CA THR A 88 -14.79 14.65 5.80
C THR A 88 -13.81 13.63 5.25
N ILE A 89 -13.35 13.82 4.01
CA ILE A 89 -12.35 12.92 3.38
C ILE A 89 -11.02 13.01 4.12
N LEU A 90 -10.53 14.22 4.41
CA LEU A 90 -9.28 14.40 5.16
C LEU A 90 -9.32 13.75 6.55
N ASN A 91 -10.44 13.88 7.26
CA ASN A 91 -10.63 13.22 8.55
C ASN A 91 -10.69 11.69 8.43
N ASP A 92 -11.29 11.17 7.37
CA ASP A 92 -11.34 9.74 7.11
C ASP A 92 -9.94 9.18 6.81
N ILE A 93 -9.15 9.88 5.99
CA ILE A 93 -7.75 9.49 5.73
C ILE A 93 -6.98 9.42 7.06
N VAL A 94 -7.01 10.46 7.89
CA VAL A 94 -6.32 10.47 9.18
C VAL A 94 -6.80 9.34 10.07
N SER A 95 -8.12 9.12 10.17
CA SER A 95 -8.68 8.08 11.02
C SER A 95 -8.24 6.68 10.60
N ASN A 96 -8.32 6.37 9.31
CA ASN A 96 -7.90 5.08 8.77
C ASN A 96 -6.38 4.90 8.84
N TRP A 97 -5.62 5.96 8.54
CA TRP A 97 -4.18 5.95 8.65
C TRP A 97 -3.72 5.55 10.04
N GLU A 98 -4.15 6.29 11.06
CA GLU A 98 -3.69 6.09 12.44
C GLU A 98 -4.22 4.81 13.08
N SER A 99 -5.45 4.40 12.75
CA SER A 99 -6.09 3.27 13.44
C SER A 99 -5.96 1.92 12.73
N ILE A 100 -5.71 1.93 11.41
CA ILE A 100 -5.69 0.71 10.59
C ILE A 100 -4.38 0.61 9.80
N ILE A 101 -4.12 1.54 8.86
CA ILE A 101 -3.06 1.38 7.86
C ILE A 101 -1.69 1.38 8.54
N PHE A 102 -1.33 2.47 9.22
CA PHE A 102 -0.02 2.63 9.84
C PHE A 102 0.32 1.49 10.81
N PRO A 103 -0.52 1.15 11.81
CA PRO A 103 -0.20 0.07 12.74
C PRO A 103 -0.18 -1.31 12.08
N THR A 104 -1.07 -1.60 11.13
CA THR A 104 -1.12 -2.91 10.46
C THR A 104 0.12 -3.10 9.61
N THR A 105 0.43 -2.12 8.76
CA THR A 105 1.55 -2.19 7.83
C THR A 105 2.88 -2.22 8.57
N THR A 106 3.08 -1.35 9.56
CA THR A 106 4.33 -1.34 10.34
C THR A 106 4.54 -2.59 11.20
N ASN A 107 3.48 -3.18 11.73
CA ASN A 107 3.58 -4.44 12.47
C ASN A 107 4.02 -5.61 11.61
N PHE A 108 3.67 -5.59 10.32
CA PHE A 108 3.95 -6.69 9.42
C PHE A 108 5.23 -6.48 8.60
N PHE A 109 5.39 -5.31 8.00
CA PHE A 109 6.50 -5.01 7.08
C PHE A 109 7.69 -4.33 7.78
N GLY A 110 7.52 -3.77 8.96
CA GLY A 110 8.57 -3.09 9.71
C GLY A 110 8.39 -1.59 9.83
N THR A 111 9.39 -0.92 10.39
CA THR A 111 9.36 0.52 10.62
C THR A 111 9.66 1.25 9.31
N PRO A 112 8.87 2.26 8.91
CA PRO A 112 9.21 3.09 7.77
C PRO A 112 10.50 3.87 8.02
N PRO A 113 11.21 4.30 6.98
CA PRO A 113 12.31 5.26 7.11
C PRO A 113 11.82 6.59 7.71
N ASP A 114 12.75 7.42 8.10
CA ASP A 114 12.53 8.78 8.59
C ASP A 114 13.72 9.63 8.08
N ILE A 115 13.69 9.86 6.76
CA ILE A 115 14.84 10.40 6.01
C ILE A 115 15.05 11.87 6.33
N ASP A 116 13.96 12.63 6.44
CA ASP A 116 13.99 14.06 6.74
C ASP A 116 13.91 14.37 8.25
N GLY A 117 13.69 13.37 9.09
CA GLY A 117 13.66 13.48 10.54
C GLY A 117 12.40 14.15 11.09
N ASN A 118 11.33 14.23 10.30
CA ASN A 118 10.07 14.85 10.72
C ASN A 118 9.09 13.89 11.42
N CYS A 119 9.33 12.58 11.35
CA CYS A 119 8.53 11.49 11.89
C CYS A 119 7.14 11.36 11.24
N GLN A 120 6.90 11.96 10.11
CA GLN A 120 5.60 11.98 9.43
C GLN A 120 5.75 11.40 8.01
N ILE A 121 4.84 10.53 7.64
CA ILE A 121 4.69 10.13 6.24
C ILE A 121 3.86 11.21 5.54
N GLU A 122 4.35 11.69 4.43
CA GLU A 122 3.67 12.69 3.64
C GLU A 122 2.69 12.03 2.67
N ILE A 123 1.44 12.47 2.71
CA ILE A 123 0.38 11.98 1.84
C ILE A 123 -0.05 13.12 0.94
N ALA A 124 0.36 13.10 -0.32
CA ALA A 124 0.06 14.15 -1.28
C ALA A 124 -1.12 13.76 -2.18
N ILE A 125 -2.15 14.57 -2.18
CA ILE A 125 -3.34 14.42 -3.04
C ILE A 125 -3.15 15.39 -4.20
N ILE A 126 -2.86 14.85 -5.39
CA ILE A 126 -2.51 15.60 -6.60
C ILE A 126 -3.28 15.03 -7.81
N PRO A 127 -3.45 15.75 -8.91
CA PRO A 127 -3.91 15.15 -10.15
C PRO A 127 -2.74 14.37 -10.79
N ILE A 128 -2.96 13.10 -11.09
CA ILE A 128 -1.97 12.24 -11.75
C ILE A 128 -2.31 12.13 -13.23
N ASP A 129 -3.23 11.25 -13.60
CA ASP A 129 -3.58 11.04 -15.00
C ASP A 129 -5.11 10.91 -15.24
N GLY A 130 -5.90 11.15 -14.19
CA GLY A 130 -7.35 11.15 -14.23
C GLY A 130 -7.98 9.81 -13.85
N PRO A 131 -9.31 9.75 -13.80
CA PRO A 131 -10.02 8.65 -13.16
C PRO A 131 -9.77 7.31 -13.83
N GLY A 132 -9.35 6.31 -13.04
CA GLY A 132 -9.12 4.93 -13.48
C GLY A 132 -7.81 4.70 -14.23
N GLY A 133 -6.87 5.66 -14.16
CA GLY A 133 -5.49 5.51 -14.55
C GLY A 133 -4.63 4.99 -13.40
N ASP A 134 -3.49 5.64 -13.16
CA ASP A 134 -2.66 5.36 -11.99
C ASP A 134 -3.30 6.00 -10.75
N GLU A 135 -3.99 5.21 -9.93
CA GLU A 135 -4.76 5.69 -8.78
C GLU A 135 -3.90 6.33 -7.69
N GLY A 136 -2.64 5.96 -7.63
CA GLY A 136 -1.64 6.46 -6.69
C GLY A 136 -0.34 5.70 -6.81
N TYR A 137 0.72 6.23 -6.20
CA TYR A 137 2.02 5.60 -6.26
C TYR A 137 2.95 6.02 -5.11
N PHE A 138 3.97 5.22 -4.90
CA PHE A 138 5.20 5.56 -4.18
C PHE A 138 6.31 5.79 -5.20
N GLU A 139 7.02 6.92 -5.12
CA GLU A 139 8.07 7.26 -6.06
C GLU A 139 9.46 7.28 -5.41
N THR A 140 10.36 6.44 -5.91
CA THR A 140 11.72 6.28 -5.38
C THR A 140 12.59 7.53 -5.53
N GLY A 141 12.34 8.35 -6.54
CA GLY A 141 13.06 9.61 -6.76
C GLY A 141 12.78 10.65 -5.68
N VAL A 142 11.55 10.73 -5.22
CA VAL A 142 11.11 11.58 -4.12
C VAL A 142 11.57 11.02 -2.78
N SER A 143 11.51 9.70 -2.62
CA SER A 143 11.87 8.99 -1.40
C SER A 143 13.33 9.14 -0.95
N THR A 144 14.21 9.67 -1.78
CA THR A 144 15.57 10.00 -1.37
C THR A 144 15.66 11.28 -0.51
N LEU A 145 14.57 12.04 -0.47
CA LEU A 145 14.50 13.32 0.23
C LEU A 145 13.45 13.33 1.35
N ARG A 146 12.40 12.53 1.18
CA ARG A 146 11.23 12.49 2.05
C ARG A 146 10.43 11.20 1.87
N GLU A 147 9.62 10.84 2.83
CA GLU A 147 8.70 9.71 2.80
C GLU A 147 7.33 10.17 2.28
N ALA A 148 7.13 10.14 0.95
CA ALA A 148 5.91 10.62 0.31
C ALA A 148 5.14 9.52 -0.42
N LEU A 149 3.82 9.52 -0.23
CA LEU A 149 2.84 8.70 -0.93
C LEU A 149 1.92 9.62 -1.72
N PHE A 150 1.56 9.23 -2.93
CA PHE A 150 0.75 10.02 -3.83
C PHE A 150 -0.60 9.36 -4.08
N ILE A 151 -1.67 10.15 -4.13
CA ILE A 151 -3.03 9.72 -4.46
C ILE A 151 -3.55 10.61 -5.57
N ASP A 152 -4.08 10.01 -6.65
CA ASP A 152 -4.82 10.78 -7.63
C ASP A 152 -6.11 11.33 -7.01
N ILE A 153 -6.34 12.63 -7.18
CA ILE A 153 -7.54 13.29 -6.69
C ILE A 153 -8.81 12.72 -7.33
N ASP A 154 -8.73 12.26 -8.56
CA ASP A 154 -9.85 11.70 -9.30
C ASP A 154 -10.23 10.29 -8.78
N ASP A 155 -9.29 9.58 -8.17
CA ASP A 155 -9.47 8.26 -7.57
C ASP A 155 -9.49 8.29 -6.03
N ILE A 156 -9.76 9.45 -5.44
CA ILE A 156 -9.78 9.67 -3.99
C ILE A 156 -10.78 8.77 -3.23
N SER A 157 -11.73 8.14 -3.91
CA SER A 157 -12.64 7.15 -3.33
C SER A 157 -11.90 5.91 -2.83
N GLU A 158 -10.83 5.51 -3.51
CA GLU A 158 -10.02 4.33 -3.23
C GLU A 158 -8.84 4.60 -2.27
N ARG A 159 -8.71 5.83 -1.77
CA ARG A 159 -7.59 6.36 -0.98
C ARG A 159 -7.04 5.42 0.09
N ASN A 160 -7.92 4.72 0.82
CA ASN A 160 -7.50 3.88 1.94
C ASN A 160 -6.78 2.62 1.46
N ARG A 161 -7.25 2.05 0.35
CA ARG A 161 -6.62 0.91 -0.33
C ARG A 161 -5.27 1.35 -0.90
N ILE A 162 -5.24 2.44 -1.65
CA ILE A 162 -4.03 3.04 -2.24
C ILE A 162 -2.99 3.28 -1.15
N LEU A 163 -3.34 3.96 -0.08
CA LEU A 163 -2.40 4.24 1.02
C LEU A 163 -1.86 2.97 1.68
N SER A 164 -2.67 1.92 1.82
CA SER A 164 -2.20 0.66 2.39
C SER A 164 -1.18 -0.03 1.48
N SER A 165 -1.42 0.01 0.18
CA SER A 165 -0.56 -0.53 -0.87
C SER A 165 0.78 0.22 -0.91
N GLU A 166 0.73 1.52 -1.18
CA GLU A 166 1.90 2.36 -1.41
C GLU A 166 2.77 2.50 -0.14
N PHE A 167 2.16 2.49 1.04
CA PHE A 167 2.93 2.52 2.29
C PHE A 167 3.73 1.23 2.51
N SER A 168 3.21 0.08 2.11
CA SER A 168 3.97 -1.15 2.16
C SER A 168 5.15 -1.14 1.18
N GLU A 169 4.98 -0.54 0.00
CA GLU A 169 6.03 -0.38 -0.98
C GLU A 169 7.14 0.56 -0.49
N LEU A 170 6.77 1.67 0.15
CA LEU A 170 7.71 2.59 0.77
C LEU A 170 8.59 1.88 1.80
N ILE A 171 7.98 1.11 2.71
CA ILE A 171 8.72 0.34 3.73
C ILE A 171 9.61 -0.70 3.04
N HIS A 172 9.07 -1.44 2.08
CA HIS A 172 9.79 -2.48 1.38
C HIS A 172 11.01 -1.93 0.62
N HIS A 173 10.84 -0.79 -0.05
CA HIS A 173 11.91 -0.13 -0.77
C HIS A 173 13.09 0.27 0.13
N ASP A 174 12.82 0.69 1.36
CA ASP A 174 13.89 1.01 2.33
C ASP A 174 14.72 -0.21 2.71
N TYR A 175 14.08 -1.38 2.83
CA TYR A 175 14.78 -2.63 3.15
C TYR A 175 15.46 -3.28 1.95
N ASP A 176 14.83 -3.30 0.78
CA ASP A 176 15.36 -3.86 -0.47
C ASP A 176 14.85 -3.11 -1.71
N PRO A 177 15.58 -2.06 -2.16
CA PRO A 177 15.19 -1.27 -3.33
C PRO A 177 15.26 -2.06 -4.64
N PHE A 178 15.91 -3.23 -4.65
CA PHE A 178 16.10 -4.05 -5.84
C PHE A 178 15.23 -5.31 -5.85
N GLU A 179 14.26 -5.39 -4.94
CA GLU A 179 13.36 -6.53 -4.88
C GLU A 179 12.57 -6.69 -6.20
N TYR A 180 12.24 -7.96 -6.51
CA TYR A 180 11.47 -8.28 -7.72
C TYR A 180 10.06 -7.66 -7.65
N LEU A 181 9.59 -7.16 -8.82
CA LEU A 181 8.28 -6.53 -8.92
C LEU A 181 7.14 -7.39 -8.37
N TRP A 182 7.13 -8.70 -8.65
CA TRP A 182 6.09 -9.60 -8.13
C TRP A 182 6.04 -9.69 -6.60
N VAL A 183 7.19 -9.47 -5.92
CA VAL A 183 7.25 -9.42 -4.44
C VAL A 183 6.67 -8.10 -3.95
N LYS A 184 7.07 -6.97 -4.56
CA LYS A 184 6.55 -5.64 -4.22
C LYS A 184 5.04 -5.61 -4.36
N GLU A 185 4.53 -5.97 -5.52
CA GLU A 185 3.11 -5.99 -5.83
C GLU A 185 2.31 -6.99 -4.96
N GLY A 186 2.93 -8.16 -4.68
CA GLY A 186 2.35 -9.12 -3.77
C GLY A 186 2.27 -8.60 -2.33
N SER A 187 3.27 -7.83 -1.91
CA SER A 187 3.30 -7.18 -0.59
C SER A 187 2.27 -6.06 -0.50
N ALA A 188 2.12 -5.27 -1.56
CA ALA A 188 1.11 -4.23 -1.68
C ALA A 188 -0.31 -4.80 -1.50
N GLY A 189 -0.66 -5.81 -2.29
CA GLY A 189 -1.96 -6.48 -2.16
C GLY A 189 -2.14 -7.19 -0.81
N LEU A 190 -1.07 -7.75 -0.22
CA LEU A 190 -1.14 -8.33 1.12
C LEU A 190 -1.42 -7.25 2.18
N SER A 191 -0.84 -6.06 2.05
CA SER A 191 -1.11 -4.93 2.95
C SER A 191 -2.58 -4.51 2.90
N GLU A 192 -3.16 -4.42 1.70
CA GLU A 192 -4.60 -4.18 1.52
C GLU A 192 -5.43 -5.24 2.24
N PHE A 193 -5.14 -6.51 1.99
CA PHE A 193 -5.87 -7.63 2.61
C PHE A 193 -5.77 -7.62 4.13
N MET A 194 -4.61 -7.34 4.68
CA MET A 194 -4.41 -7.28 6.13
C MET A 194 -5.13 -6.09 6.78
N SER A 195 -5.23 -4.98 6.05
CA SER A 195 -5.87 -3.76 6.53
C SER A 195 -7.41 -3.84 6.45
N TYR A 196 -7.96 -4.47 5.39
CA TYR A 196 -9.38 -4.41 5.08
C TYR A 196 -10.06 -5.78 4.90
N GLY A 197 -9.31 -6.89 4.94
CA GLY A 197 -9.84 -8.24 4.79
C GLY A 197 -10.12 -8.65 3.34
N GLU A 198 -9.85 -7.77 2.40
CA GLU A 198 -10.04 -7.98 0.96
C GLU A 198 -8.96 -7.23 0.18
N SER A 199 -8.64 -7.70 -1.01
CA SER A 199 -7.82 -7.00 -1.99
C SER A 199 -8.25 -7.42 -3.39
N GLN A 200 -8.85 -6.50 -4.12
CA GLN A 200 -9.26 -6.72 -5.50
C GLN A 200 -8.04 -7.05 -6.37
N HIS A 201 -6.93 -6.37 -6.16
CA HIS A 201 -5.68 -6.59 -6.90
C HIS A 201 -5.15 -8.01 -6.71
N LEU A 202 -5.14 -8.55 -5.49
CA LEU A 202 -4.73 -9.93 -5.26
C LEU A 202 -5.66 -10.92 -5.96
N GLU A 203 -6.96 -10.69 -5.94
CA GLU A 203 -7.94 -11.57 -6.60
C GLU A 203 -7.77 -11.55 -8.13
N GLU A 204 -7.64 -10.39 -8.74
CA GLU A 204 -7.45 -10.23 -10.18
C GLU A 204 -6.13 -10.86 -10.64
N ARG A 205 -5.04 -10.63 -9.93
CA ARG A 205 -3.73 -11.20 -10.23
C ARG A 205 -3.68 -12.70 -10.01
N ALA A 206 -4.30 -13.22 -8.94
CA ALA A 206 -4.43 -14.64 -8.73
C ALA A 206 -5.23 -15.32 -9.83
N ASN A 207 -6.32 -14.71 -10.30
CA ASN A 207 -7.12 -15.19 -11.42
C ASN A 207 -6.32 -15.19 -12.72
N SER A 208 -5.60 -14.12 -13.02
CA SER A 208 -4.74 -14.03 -14.20
C SER A 208 -3.64 -15.10 -14.16
N TRP A 209 -2.96 -15.26 -13.03
CA TRP A 209 -1.93 -16.28 -12.86
C TRP A 209 -2.47 -17.71 -13.00
N THR A 210 -3.65 -18.00 -12.46
CA THR A 210 -4.26 -19.34 -12.60
C THR A 210 -4.60 -19.70 -14.04
N GLN A 211 -4.89 -18.71 -14.87
CA GLN A 211 -5.13 -18.88 -16.31
C GLN A 211 -3.82 -19.08 -17.10
N ASN A 212 -2.72 -18.52 -16.62
CA ASN A 212 -1.41 -18.54 -17.28
C ASN A 212 -0.31 -19.06 -16.33
N SER A 213 -0.56 -20.15 -15.61
CA SER A 213 0.30 -20.68 -14.55
C SER A 213 1.70 -21.15 -14.99
N THR A 214 1.99 -21.16 -16.30
CA THR A 214 3.31 -21.46 -16.85
C THR A 214 4.24 -20.25 -16.89
N THR A 215 3.74 -19.04 -16.64
CA THR A 215 4.56 -17.82 -16.59
C THR A 215 5.41 -17.82 -15.32
N SER A 216 6.71 -17.65 -15.49
CA SER A 216 7.63 -17.53 -14.34
C SER A 216 7.41 -16.20 -13.63
N LEU A 217 7.24 -16.23 -12.31
CA LEU A 217 7.14 -15.01 -11.49
C LEU A 217 8.37 -14.08 -11.63
N ARG A 218 9.53 -14.62 -11.98
CA ARG A 218 10.74 -13.80 -12.24
C ARG A 218 10.65 -12.94 -13.50
N TRP A 219 9.76 -13.25 -14.42
CA TRP A 219 9.53 -12.54 -15.67
C TRP A 219 8.16 -11.86 -15.71
N TRP A 220 7.47 -11.85 -14.58
CA TRP A 220 6.18 -11.18 -14.47
C TRP A 220 6.41 -9.67 -14.39
N ASP A 221 5.83 -8.92 -15.31
CA ASP A 221 5.97 -7.46 -15.44
C ASP A 221 4.79 -6.69 -14.83
N GLY A 222 3.93 -7.38 -14.09
CA GLY A 222 2.76 -6.76 -13.45
C GLY A 222 1.60 -6.45 -14.41
N ARG A 223 1.78 -6.67 -15.72
CA ARG A 223 0.72 -6.42 -16.69
C ARG A 223 -0.18 -7.63 -16.78
N THR A 224 -1.49 -7.39 -16.70
CA THR A 224 -2.47 -8.36 -17.17
C THR A 224 -2.31 -8.45 -18.69
N SER A 225 -2.01 -9.64 -19.20
CA SER A 225 -2.05 -9.83 -20.66
C SER A 225 -3.49 -9.65 -21.13
N ASP A 226 -3.76 -8.55 -21.82
CA ASP A 226 -4.99 -8.35 -22.58
C ASP A 226 -5.20 -9.45 -23.65
#